data_729cec72c75a3b9a2c8b20de9e968a06
#
_entry.id   729cec72c75a3b9a2c8b20de9e968a06
#
_cell.length_a   1.000
_cell.length_b   1.000
_cell.length_c   1.000
_cell.angle_alpha   90.00
_cell.angle_beta   90.00
_cell.angle_gamma   90.00
#
_symmetry.space_group_name_H-M   'P 1'
#
loop_
_entity.id
_entity.type
_entity.pdbx_description
1 polymer ?
#
loop_
_entity_poly.entity_id
_entity_poly.type
_entity_poly.pdbx_seq_one_letter_code
_entity_poly.pdbx_strand_id
1 'polypeptide(L)'
;LIWDVNREIFSIGGFALRWYSLLFALGIFLGYTIMYRIFQKEDKPIELMDSLLFHIVIGTVVGARLGHCLFYEPMDYLTNPIRILKVWEGGLASHGGFTGVIIALILYCRRYPQISFFWLADRMTFPAMLAAGCIRIGNLFNSEIYGHKTDVAWAFIFKKIDDIPRHPTQIYESIGYLSISAILYIIYRLKDRKPTEGSLFGLVMIMAYSFRTYIETFKENQVAFEDNLTLNMGQLLSIPFVLFGFFILFGGHRKLKIFHPGLTEFKKVPAKVEEKATKNSGKSGKRKKTNPKT
;
A
#
# COMPACT_ATOMS: atom_id res chain seq x y z
N LEU A 1 3.93 -28.42 -11.22
CA LEU A 1 5.18 -27.93 -10.62
C LEU A 1 5.17 -28.17 -9.11
N ILE A 2 6.29 -28.66 -8.52
CA ILE A 2 6.41 -28.88 -7.07
C ILE A 2 6.96 -27.60 -6.44
N TRP A 3 6.26 -27.07 -5.40
CA TRP A 3 6.64 -25.90 -4.63
C TRP A 3 6.91 -26.30 -3.19
N ASP A 4 8.21 -26.36 -2.82
CA ASP A 4 8.68 -26.72 -1.50
C ASP A 4 9.76 -25.74 -1.01
N VAL A 5 9.52 -24.46 -1.22
CA VAL A 5 10.47 -23.41 -0.86
C VAL A 5 10.34 -23.05 0.63
N ASN A 6 11.47 -22.86 1.31
CA ASN A 6 11.45 -22.41 2.70
C ASN A 6 10.89 -20.96 2.80
N ARG A 7 10.03 -20.71 3.79
CA ARG A 7 9.50 -19.35 4.09
C ARG A 7 10.60 -18.42 4.57
N GLU A 8 11.62 -18.97 5.21
CA GLU A 8 12.73 -18.24 5.82
C GLU A 8 13.95 -18.28 4.91
N ILE A 9 14.59 -17.13 4.74
CA ILE A 9 15.86 -16.98 4.02
C ILE A 9 16.98 -17.49 4.93
N PHE A 10 16.97 -17.01 6.18
CA PHE A 10 17.84 -17.49 7.26
C PHE A 10 17.21 -17.17 8.63
N SER A 11 17.66 -17.90 9.66
CA SER A 11 17.30 -17.63 11.05
C SER A 11 18.55 -17.67 11.94
N ILE A 12 18.70 -16.69 12.83
CA ILE A 12 19.81 -16.56 13.78
C ILE A 12 19.27 -16.08 15.12
N GLY A 13 19.52 -16.84 16.19
CA GLY A 13 19.22 -16.41 17.57
C GLY A 13 17.75 -16.01 17.81
N GLY A 14 16.78 -16.72 17.20
CA GLY A 14 15.35 -16.43 17.32
C GLY A 14 14.82 -15.33 16.34
N PHE A 15 15.70 -14.65 15.63
CA PHE A 15 15.32 -13.75 14.53
C PHE A 15 15.30 -14.50 13.21
N ALA A 16 14.16 -14.52 12.51
CA ALA A 16 14.01 -15.14 11.20
C ALA A 16 13.69 -14.07 10.13
N LEU A 17 14.55 -13.94 9.13
CA LEU A 17 14.27 -13.13 7.94
C LEU A 17 13.45 -13.96 6.95
N ARG A 18 12.25 -13.49 6.62
CA ARG A 18 11.32 -14.17 5.73
C ARG A 18 11.24 -13.46 4.37
N TRP A 19 11.04 -14.26 3.31
CA TRP A 19 10.82 -13.73 1.95
C TRP A 19 9.66 -12.74 1.90
N TYR A 20 8.57 -13.02 2.61
CA TYR A 20 7.42 -12.12 2.70
C TYR A 20 7.81 -10.73 3.23
N SER A 21 8.54 -10.68 4.33
CA SER A 21 8.98 -9.41 4.93
C SER A 21 9.92 -8.63 4.00
N LEU A 22 10.82 -9.33 3.31
CA LEU A 22 11.74 -8.70 2.34
C LEU A 22 10.98 -8.12 1.15
N LEU A 23 10.04 -8.87 0.57
CA LEU A 23 9.24 -8.42 -0.57
C LEU A 23 8.28 -7.28 -0.19
N PHE A 24 7.73 -7.32 1.02
CA PHE A 24 6.94 -6.23 1.56
C PHE A 24 7.78 -4.94 1.70
N ALA A 25 8.96 -5.05 2.29
CA ALA A 25 9.90 -3.92 2.42
C ALA A 25 10.35 -3.39 1.04
N LEU A 26 10.61 -4.30 0.08
CA LEU A 26 10.95 -3.92 -1.30
C LEU A 26 9.80 -3.13 -1.95
N GLY A 27 8.55 -3.57 -1.77
CA GLY A 27 7.38 -2.85 -2.28
C GLY A 27 7.28 -1.43 -1.73
N ILE A 28 7.50 -1.25 -0.42
CA ILE A 28 7.54 0.08 0.22
C ILE A 28 8.69 0.92 -0.33
N PHE A 29 9.89 0.34 -0.43
CA PHE A 29 11.09 1.03 -0.94
C PHE A 29 10.91 1.52 -2.38
N LEU A 30 10.41 0.65 -3.26
CA LEU A 30 10.10 1.01 -4.64
C LEU A 30 9.01 2.07 -4.73
N GLY A 31 7.96 1.93 -3.91
CA GLY A 31 6.88 2.91 -3.81
C GLY A 31 7.39 4.29 -3.38
N TYR A 32 8.23 4.34 -2.35
CA TYR A 32 8.87 5.57 -1.89
C TYR A 32 9.73 6.20 -2.99
N THR A 33 10.57 5.39 -3.66
CA THR A 33 11.45 5.87 -4.73
C THR A 33 10.68 6.46 -5.90
N ILE A 34 9.57 5.83 -6.29
CA ILE A 34 8.69 6.32 -7.35
C ILE A 34 8.06 7.65 -6.92
N MET A 35 7.47 7.72 -5.72
CA MET A 35 6.85 8.94 -5.21
C MET A 35 7.84 10.08 -5.05
N TYR A 36 9.05 9.82 -4.58
CA TYR A 36 10.13 10.79 -4.50
C TYR A 36 10.42 11.43 -5.87
N ARG A 37 10.54 10.60 -6.93
CA ARG A 37 10.75 11.08 -8.30
C ARG A 37 9.55 11.87 -8.83
N ILE A 38 8.32 11.54 -8.41
CA ILE A 38 7.11 12.28 -8.80
C ILE A 38 7.13 13.66 -8.13
N PHE A 39 7.39 13.73 -6.83
CA PHE A 39 7.48 14.99 -6.10
C PHE A 39 8.50 15.92 -6.75
N GLN A 40 9.71 15.42 -7.10
CA GLN A 40 10.71 16.19 -7.82
C GLN A 40 10.23 16.70 -9.18
N LYS A 41 9.55 15.84 -9.97
CA LYS A 41 9.13 16.17 -11.34
C LYS A 41 7.89 17.04 -11.43
N GLU A 42 7.09 17.09 -10.37
CA GLU A 42 5.88 17.89 -10.28
C GLU A 42 6.04 19.07 -9.31
N ASP A 43 7.29 19.47 -9.02
CA ASP A 43 7.64 20.64 -8.19
C ASP A 43 6.94 20.63 -6.83
N LYS A 44 6.84 19.46 -6.19
CA LYS A 44 6.32 19.32 -4.84
C LYS A 44 7.46 19.33 -3.81
N PRO A 45 7.23 19.90 -2.60
CA PRO A 45 8.26 19.93 -1.56
C PRO A 45 8.69 18.52 -1.16
N ILE A 46 9.97 18.19 -1.40
CA ILE A 46 10.53 16.85 -1.13
C ILE A 46 10.59 16.57 0.37
N GLU A 47 10.72 17.60 1.19
CA GLU A 47 10.74 17.53 2.65
C GLU A 47 9.47 16.89 3.23
N LEU A 48 8.39 16.87 2.44
CA LEU A 48 7.13 16.25 2.83
C LEU A 48 7.11 14.73 2.63
N MET A 49 8.08 14.16 1.91
CA MET A 49 8.11 12.73 1.60
C MET A 49 8.32 11.86 2.84
N ASP A 50 9.21 12.24 3.75
CA ASP A 50 9.45 11.49 4.99
C ASP A 50 8.19 11.50 5.88
N SER A 51 7.52 12.65 5.92
CA SER A 51 6.23 12.75 6.62
C SER A 51 5.16 11.88 5.96
N LEU A 52 5.10 11.80 4.62
CA LEU A 52 4.18 10.92 3.90
C LEU A 52 4.43 9.45 4.24
N LEU A 53 5.70 9.02 4.16
CA LEU A 53 6.10 7.66 4.51
C LEU A 53 5.69 7.32 5.95
N PHE A 54 5.98 8.22 6.90
CA PHE A 54 5.61 8.04 8.30
C PHE A 54 4.09 7.89 8.48
N HIS A 55 3.28 8.73 7.83
CA HIS A 55 1.82 8.63 7.90
C HIS A 55 1.32 7.29 7.33
N ILE A 56 1.87 6.84 6.20
CA ILE A 56 1.49 5.56 5.58
C ILE A 56 1.86 4.39 6.48
N VAL A 57 3.09 4.34 7.00
CA VAL A 57 3.55 3.24 7.84
C VAL A 57 2.73 3.16 9.13
N ILE A 58 2.57 4.28 9.83
CA ILE A 58 1.77 4.33 11.06
C ILE A 58 0.31 3.98 10.76
N GLY A 59 -0.27 4.56 9.72
CA GLY A 59 -1.65 4.26 9.30
C GLY A 59 -1.84 2.78 9.00
N THR A 60 -0.90 2.16 8.30
CA THR A 60 -0.95 0.72 8.00
C THR A 60 -0.90 -0.12 9.26
N VAL A 61 0.08 0.12 10.14
CA VAL A 61 0.28 -0.69 11.36
C VAL A 61 -0.90 -0.52 12.33
N VAL A 62 -1.24 0.72 12.63
CA VAL A 62 -2.34 1.05 13.56
C VAL A 62 -3.68 0.54 13.01
N GLY A 63 -3.94 0.80 11.72
CA GLY A 63 -5.17 0.35 11.07
C GLY A 63 -5.29 -1.18 11.04
N ALA A 64 -4.22 -1.89 10.64
CA ALA A 64 -4.21 -3.34 10.60
C ALA A 64 -4.43 -3.95 12.00
N ARG A 65 -3.78 -3.38 13.03
CA ARG A 65 -3.93 -3.85 14.41
C ARG A 65 -5.33 -3.59 14.95
N LEU A 66 -5.83 -2.37 14.82
CA LEU A 66 -7.20 -2.03 15.25
C LEU A 66 -8.25 -2.83 14.50
N GLY A 67 -8.07 -3.02 13.19
CA GLY A 67 -8.95 -3.87 12.38
C GLY A 67 -9.01 -5.31 12.89
N HIS A 68 -7.87 -5.89 13.28
CA HIS A 68 -7.85 -7.21 13.88
C HIS A 68 -8.54 -7.21 15.26
N CYS A 69 -8.16 -6.31 16.15
CA CYS A 69 -8.69 -6.25 17.51
C CYS A 69 -10.22 -6.07 17.54
N LEU A 70 -10.77 -5.25 16.64
CA LEU A 70 -12.20 -4.91 16.65
C LEU A 70 -13.07 -5.95 15.94
N PHE A 71 -12.55 -6.65 14.92
CA PHE A 71 -13.37 -7.50 14.06
C PHE A 71 -13.12 -8.99 14.24
N TYR A 72 -11.96 -9.42 14.76
CA TYR A 72 -11.62 -10.83 14.89
C TYR A 72 -11.68 -11.33 16.33
N GLU A 73 -11.15 -10.56 17.29
CA GLU A 73 -11.07 -10.98 18.70
C GLU A 73 -11.49 -9.85 19.67
N PRO A 74 -12.66 -9.20 19.49
CA PRO A 74 -13.03 -8.01 20.23
C PRO A 74 -13.08 -8.22 21.75
N MET A 75 -13.58 -9.36 22.22
CA MET A 75 -13.73 -9.65 23.64
C MET A 75 -12.37 -9.80 24.34
N ASP A 76 -11.40 -10.43 23.68
CA ASP A 76 -10.06 -10.63 24.26
C ASP A 76 -9.33 -9.30 24.45
N TYR A 77 -9.43 -8.38 23.46
CA TYR A 77 -8.81 -7.07 23.56
C TYR A 77 -9.56 -6.07 24.45
N LEU A 78 -10.86 -6.22 24.61
CA LEU A 78 -11.63 -5.41 25.58
C LEU A 78 -11.30 -5.79 27.02
N THR A 79 -11.04 -7.07 27.31
CA THR A 79 -10.62 -7.52 28.64
C THR A 79 -9.15 -7.22 28.94
N ASN A 80 -8.29 -7.18 27.91
CA ASN A 80 -6.85 -6.96 28.02
C ASN A 80 -6.33 -5.88 27.06
N PRO A 81 -6.68 -4.59 27.24
CA PRO A 81 -6.40 -3.54 26.24
C PRO A 81 -4.91 -3.29 26.00
N ILE A 82 -4.02 -3.63 26.92
CA ILE A 82 -2.56 -3.54 26.71
C ILE A 82 -2.09 -4.43 25.54
N ARG A 83 -2.78 -5.55 25.27
CA ARG A 83 -2.45 -6.41 24.14
C ARG A 83 -2.63 -5.73 22.77
N ILE A 84 -3.45 -4.67 22.68
CA ILE A 84 -3.61 -3.87 21.45
C ILE A 84 -2.24 -3.30 21.00
N LEU A 85 -1.40 -2.89 21.93
CA LEU A 85 -0.09 -2.30 21.65
C LEU A 85 0.98 -3.33 21.22
N LYS A 86 0.74 -4.60 21.49
CA LYS A 86 1.70 -5.66 21.21
C LYS A 86 1.58 -6.15 19.75
N VAL A 87 1.93 -5.29 18.80
CA VAL A 87 1.86 -5.59 17.35
C VAL A 87 2.78 -6.74 16.93
N TRP A 88 3.80 -7.05 17.72
CA TRP A 88 4.75 -8.14 17.48
C TRP A 88 4.18 -9.55 17.79
N GLU A 89 3.06 -9.64 18.52
CA GLU A 89 2.36 -10.91 18.76
C GLU A 89 1.54 -11.37 17.53
N GLY A 90 1.54 -10.60 16.44
CA GLY A 90 0.73 -10.86 15.25
C GLY A 90 -0.65 -10.22 15.35
N GLY A 91 -1.65 -10.78 14.64
CA GLY A 91 -3.00 -10.23 14.62
C GLY A 91 -3.09 -8.89 13.88
N LEU A 92 -2.89 -8.94 12.55
CA LEU A 92 -2.96 -7.80 11.65
C LEU A 92 -3.99 -8.08 10.54
N ALA A 93 -5.01 -7.25 10.43
CA ALA A 93 -6.06 -7.37 9.43
C ALA A 93 -5.79 -6.47 8.22
N SER A 94 -5.73 -7.05 7.01
CA SER A 94 -5.42 -6.31 5.77
C SER A 94 -6.43 -5.20 5.49
N HIS A 95 -7.73 -5.43 5.74
CA HIS A 95 -8.78 -4.41 5.56
C HIS A 95 -8.59 -3.22 6.51
N GLY A 96 -8.18 -3.51 7.76
CA GLY A 96 -7.84 -2.46 8.72
C GLY A 96 -6.62 -1.64 8.25
N GLY A 97 -5.60 -2.30 7.75
CA GLY A 97 -4.42 -1.65 7.18
C GLY A 97 -4.76 -0.72 6.02
N PHE A 98 -5.58 -1.17 5.07
CA PHE A 98 -6.05 -0.35 3.95
C PHE A 98 -6.84 0.89 4.43
N THR A 99 -7.79 0.69 5.34
CA THR A 99 -8.57 1.80 5.93
C THR A 99 -7.66 2.78 6.66
N GLY A 100 -6.68 2.28 7.42
CA GLY A 100 -5.68 3.09 8.10
C GLY A 100 -4.84 3.95 7.15
N VAL A 101 -4.45 3.41 6.00
CA VAL A 101 -3.74 4.18 4.95
C VAL A 101 -4.63 5.32 4.43
N ILE A 102 -5.89 5.06 4.10
CA ILE A 102 -6.80 6.11 3.61
C ILE A 102 -6.95 7.23 4.65
N ILE A 103 -7.17 6.88 5.91
CA ILE A 103 -7.25 7.86 7.01
C ILE A 103 -5.93 8.64 7.13
N ALA A 104 -4.79 7.97 7.07
CA ALA A 104 -3.47 8.60 7.14
C ALA A 104 -3.25 9.60 5.99
N LEU A 105 -3.66 9.26 4.75
CA LEU A 105 -3.58 10.17 3.61
C LEU A 105 -4.48 11.40 3.79
N ILE A 106 -5.69 11.23 4.33
CA ILE A 106 -6.58 12.35 4.64
C ILE A 106 -5.94 13.25 5.70
N LEU A 107 -5.39 12.69 6.77
CA LEU A 107 -4.71 13.46 7.83
C LEU A 107 -3.45 14.16 7.29
N TYR A 108 -2.68 13.49 6.45
CA TYR A 108 -1.53 14.08 5.77
C TYR A 108 -1.93 15.29 4.92
N CYS A 109 -2.94 15.15 4.07
CA CYS A 109 -3.41 16.26 3.22
C CYS A 109 -4.03 17.41 4.03
N ARG A 110 -4.65 17.12 5.18
CA ARG A 110 -5.11 18.16 6.11
C ARG A 110 -3.96 18.92 6.77
N ARG A 111 -2.86 18.24 7.07
CA ARG A 111 -1.66 18.86 7.63
C ARG A 111 -0.87 19.64 6.59
N TYR A 112 -0.88 19.19 5.35
CA TYR A 112 -0.15 19.77 4.22
C TYR A 112 -1.09 20.14 3.06
N PRO A 113 -1.85 21.22 3.18
CA PRO A 113 -2.93 21.58 2.26
C PRO A 113 -2.48 21.93 0.84
N GLN A 114 -1.17 22.19 0.65
CA GLN A 114 -0.55 22.33 -0.68
C GLN A 114 -0.55 21.02 -1.48
N ILE A 115 -0.86 19.88 -0.84
CA ILE A 115 -1.02 18.58 -1.47
C ILE A 115 -2.50 18.22 -1.46
N SER A 116 -3.13 18.21 -2.65
CA SER A 116 -4.51 17.73 -2.81
C SER A 116 -4.59 16.23 -2.55
N PHE A 117 -5.65 15.78 -1.89
CA PHE A 117 -5.87 14.34 -1.66
C PHE A 117 -5.95 13.57 -2.99
N PHE A 118 -6.70 14.05 -3.97
CA PHE A 118 -6.84 13.35 -5.25
C PHE A 118 -5.57 13.42 -6.10
N TRP A 119 -4.81 14.52 -6.00
CA TRP A 119 -3.47 14.56 -6.60
C TRP A 119 -2.60 13.45 -6.03
N LEU A 120 -2.56 13.31 -4.71
CA LEU A 120 -1.74 12.31 -4.02
C LEU A 120 -2.24 10.89 -4.31
N ALA A 121 -3.56 10.65 -4.19
CA ALA A 121 -4.18 9.37 -4.43
C ALA A 121 -3.91 8.86 -5.85
N ASP A 122 -4.02 9.72 -6.88
CA ASP A 122 -3.70 9.36 -8.26
C ASP A 122 -2.26 8.88 -8.42
N ARG A 123 -1.29 9.60 -7.83
CA ARG A 123 0.14 9.25 -7.97
C ARG A 123 0.51 8.01 -7.18
N MET A 124 -0.22 7.72 -6.11
CA MET A 124 0.00 6.51 -5.30
C MET A 124 -0.56 5.24 -5.92
N THR A 125 -1.43 5.32 -6.94
CA THR A 125 -2.09 4.15 -7.53
C THR A 125 -1.10 3.11 -8.05
N PHE A 126 -0.17 3.52 -8.92
CA PHE A 126 0.77 2.57 -9.52
C PHE A 126 1.88 2.11 -8.56
N PRO A 127 2.45 2.93 -7.64
CA PRO A 127 3.32 2.41 -6.59
C PRO A 127 2.61 1.42 -5.65
N ALA A 128 1.34 1.68 -5.33
CA ALA A 128 0.56 0.78 -4.47
C ALA A 128 0.29 -0.58 -5.17
N MET A 129 -0.04 -0.57 -6.47
CA MET A 129 -0.23 -1.79 -7.24
C MET A 129 1.08 -2.58 -7.41
N LEU A 130 2.21 -1.88 -7.57
CA LEU A 130 3.52 -2.52 -7.60
C LEU A 130 3.82 -3.21 -6.25
N ALA A 131 3.59 -2.53 -5.14
CA ALA A 131 3.76 -3.11 -3.81
C ALA A 131 2.81 -4.30 -3.59
N ALA A 132 1.56 -4.21 -4.04
CA ALA A 132 0.61 -5.31 -3.99
C ALA A 132 1.12 -6.53 -4.77
N GLY A 133 1.71 -6.35 -5.96
CA GLY A 133 2.35 -7.42 -6.72
C GLY A 133 3.49 -8.09 -5.95
N CYS A 134 4.37 -7.31 -5.31
CA CYS A 134 5.44 -7.83 -4.44
C CYS A 134 4.89 -8.64 -3.27
N ILE A 135 3.81 -8.16 -2.63
CA ILE A 135 3.15 -8.86 -1.52
C ILE A 135 2.61 -10.21 -1.99
N ARG A 136 2.02 -10.30 -3.19
CA ARG A 136 1.53 -11.59 -3.72
C ARG A 136 2.64 -12.61 -3.96
N ILE A 137 3.81 -12.18 -4.41
CA ILE A 137 4.98 -13.07 -4.45
C ILE A 137 5.39 -13.49 -3.01
N GLY A 138 5.29 -12.60 -2.03
CA GLY A 138 5.50 -12.95 -0.62
C GLY A 138 4.53 -14.03 -0.12
N ASN A 139 3.24 -13.93 -0.49
CA ASN A 139 2.24 -14.95 -0.17
C ASN A 139 2.57 -16.32 -0.83
N LEU A 140 3.13 -16.32 -2.04
CA LEU A 140 3.60 -17.55 -2.69
C LEU A 140 4.68 -18.26 -1.86
N PHE A 141 5.69 -17.52 -1.36
CA PHE A 141 6.72 -18.09 -0.47
C PHE A 141 6.16 -18.61 0.84
N ASN A 142 5.10 -17.98 1.35
CA ASN A 142 4.39 -18.47 2.53
C ASN A 142 3.49 -19.69 2.25
N SER A 143 3.24 -20.03 0.98
CA SER A 143 2.27 -21.06 0.56
C SER A 143 0.87 -20.76 1.09
N GLU A 144 0.43 -19.50 1.00
CA GLU A 144 -0.88 -19.01 1.45
C GLU A 144 -1.67 -18.38 0.30
N ILE A 145 -3.00 -18.30 0.41
CA ILE A 145 -3.89 -17.70 -0.60
C ILE A 145 -3.73 -18.39 -1.98
N TYR A 146 -3.66 -19.70 -2.00
CA TYR A 146 -3.65 -20.53 -3.20
C TYR A 146 -5.07 -20.75 -3.75
N GLY A 147 -5.15 -21.31 -4.94
CA GLY A 147 -6.42 -21.56 -5.61
C GLY A 147 -6.93 -23.00 -5.49
N HIS A 148 -8.09 -23.22 -6.12
CA HIS A 148 -8.72 -24.54 -6.22
C HIS A 148 -7.82 -25.57 -6.88
N LYS A 149 -8.16 -26.85 -6.64
CA LYS A 149 -7.59 -28.00 -7.39
C LYS A 149 -7.76 -27.78 -8.91
N THR A 150 -6.72 -28.11 -9.67
CA THR A 150 -6.74 -27.95 -11.12
C THR A 150 -5.79 -28.92 -11.82
N ASP A 151 -6.05 -29.21 -13.09
CA ASP A 151 -5.24 -30.08 -13.94
C ASP A 151 -4.43 -29.28 -15.00
N VAL A 152 -4.34 -27.94 -14.86
CA VAL A 152 -3.57 -27.13 -15.82
C VAL A 152 -2.08 -27.45 -15.75
N ALA A 153 -1.37 -27.35 -16.88
CA ALA A 153 0.04 -27.74 -16.98
C ALA A 153 0.98 -26.95 -16.05
N TRP A 154 0.58 -25.76 -15.61
CA TRP A 154 1.33 -24.90 -14.70
C TRP A 154 0.81 -24.93 -13.24
N ALA A 155 -0.01 -25.94 -12.88
CA ALA A 155 -0.46 -26.13 -11.51
C ALA A 155 0.72 -26.32 -10.54
N PHE A 156 0.58 -25.79 -9.34
CA PHE A 156 1.55 -25.95 -8.25
C PHE A 156 1.05 -26.93 -7.19
N ILE A 157 1.95 -27.82 -6.74
CA ILE A 157 1.75 -28.66 -5.57
C ILE A 157 2.50 -28.01 -4.42
N PHE A 158 1.75 -27.42 -3.50
CA PHE A 158 2.31 -26.75 -2.33
C PHE A 158 2.60 -27.78 -1.22
N LYS A 159 3.79 -28.38 -1.25
CA LYS A 159 4.18 -29.50 -0.37
C LYS A 159 3.98 -29.24 1.13
N LYS A 160 3.99 -27.98 1.55
CA LYS A 160 3.73 -27.59 2.94
C LYS A 160 2.25 -27.59 3.32
N ILE A 161 1.36 -27.76 2.35
CA ILE A 161 -0.09 -27.76 2.52
C ILE A 161 -0.64 -29.17 2.26
N ASP A 162 -0.44 -29.67 1.02
CA ASP A 162 -0.92 -30.99 0.58
C ASP A 162 -0.18 -31.43 -0.72
N ASP A 163 -0.57 -32.58 -1.26
CA ASP A 163 -0.07 -33.12 -2.52
C ASP A 163 -1.01 -32.86 -3.72
N ILE A 164 -1.94 -31.90 -3.59
CA ILE A 164 -2.94 -31.60 -4.60
C ILE A 164 -2.43 -30.50 -5.55
N PRO A 165 -2.51 -30.70 -6.90
CA PRO A 165 -2.23 -29.64 -7.86
C PRO A 165 -3.28 -28.51 -7.74
N ARG A 166 -2.82 -27.26 -7.58
CA ARG A 166 -3.66 -26.10 -7.35
C ARG A 166 -3.29 -24.93 -8.25
N HIS A 167 -4.22 -24.03 -8.52
CA HIS A 167 -3.93 -22.78 -9.19
C HIS A 167 -2.98 -21.92 -8.34
N PRO A 168 -1.83 -21.45 -8.87
CA PRO A 168 -0.94 -20.51 -8.19
C PRO A 168 -1.52 -19.07 -8.29
N THR A 169 -2.63 -18.83 -7.61
CA THR A 169 -3.37 -17.55 -7.69
C THR A 169 -2.53 -16.36 -7.25
N GLN A 170 -1.53 -16.57 -6.39
CA GLN A 170 -0.57 -15.55 -6.00
C GLN A 170 0.21 -15.01 -7.20
N ILE A 171 0.61 -15.89 -8.14
CA ILE A 171 1.30 -15.50 -9.39
C ILE A 171 0.34 -14.73 -10.29
N TYR A 172 -0.89 -15.22 -10.44
CA TYR A 172 -1.91 -14.53 -11.25
C TYR A 172 -2.18 -13.13 -10.73
N GLU A 173 -2.36 -12.99 -9.41
CA GLU A 173 -2.58 -11.69 -8.78
C GLU A 173 -1.37 -10.77 -8.91
N SER A 174 -0.15 -11.31 -8.75
CA SER A 174 1.07 -10.52 -8.92
C SER A 174 1.18 -9.96 -10.34
N ILE A 175 1.02 -10.80 -11.36
CA ILE A 175 1.05 -10.39 -12.77
C ILE A 175 -0.03 -9.34 -13.03
N GLY A 176 -1.26 -9.57 -12.56
CA GLY A 176 -2.37 -8.63 -12.72
C GLY A 176 -2.09 -7.27 -12.09
N TYR A 177 -1.64 -7.24 -10.85
CA TYR A 177 -1.34 -5.97 -10.14
C TYR A 177 -0.15 -5.25 -10.76
N LEU A 178 0.89 -5.95 -11.17
CA LEU A 178 2.03 -5.36 -11.89
C LEU A 178 1.61 -4.81 -13.26
N SER A 179 0.73 -5.50 -13.98
CA SER A 179 0.16 -5.04 -15.25
C SER A 179 -0.68 -3.78 -15.05
N ILE A 180 -1.55 -3.75 -14.03
CA ILE A 180 -2.33 -2.57 -13.66
C ILE A 180 -1.41 -1.41 -13.30
N SER A 181 -0.35 -1.65 -12.50
CA SER A 181 0.66 -0.66 -12.17
C SER A 181 1.30 -0.05 -13.43
N ALA A 182 1.72 -0.91 -14.38
CA ALA A 182 2.33 -0.47 -15.64
C ALA A 182 1.35 0.35 -16.49
N ILE A 183 0.09 -0.09 -16.64
CA ILE A 183 -0.94 0.62 -17.40
C ILE A 183 -1.18 2.01 -16.79
N LEU A 184 -1.36 2.10 -15.48
CA LEU A 184 -1.59 3.38 -14.79
C LEU A 184 -0.38 4.32 -14.93
N TYR A 185 0.84 3.80 -14.84
CA TYR A 185 2.06 4.56 -15.08
C TYR A 185 2.15 5.07 -16.53
N ILE A 186 1.79 4.23 -17.52
CA ILE A 186 1.75 4.64 -18.93
C ILE A 186 0.72 5.76 -19.13
N ILE A 187 -0.49 5.61 -18.59
CA ILE A 187 -1.53 6.66 -18.68
C ILE A 187 -1.04 7.96 -18.04
N TYR A 188 -0.41 7.88 -16.86
CA TYR A 188 0.20 9.03 -16.20
C TYR A 188 1.24 9.72 -17.09
N ARG A 189 2.07 8.95 -17.80
CA ARG A 189 3.09 9.49 -18.71
C ARG A 189 2.46 10.11 -19.99
N LEU A 190 1.47 9.45 -20.57
CA LEU A 190 0.75 9.94 -21.77
C LEU A 190 -0.05 11.21 -21.50
N LYS A 191 -0.42 11.48 -20.25
CA LYS A 191 -1.08 12.73 -19.80
C LYS A 191 -0.06 13.79 -19.36
N ASP A 192 1.20 13.71 -19.83
CA ASP A 192 2.29 14.63 -19.46
C ASP A 192 2.41 14.84 -17.94
N ARG A 193 2.15 13.80 -17.17
CA ARG A 193 2.15 13.78 -15.70
C ARG A 193 1.10 14.71 -15.06
N LYS A 194 0.10 15.14 -15.82
CA LYS A 194 -1.00 16.01 -15.37
C LYS A 194 -2.36 15.36 -15.61
N PRO A 195 -2.61 14.14 -15.09
CA PRO A 195 -3.94 13.55 -15.18
C PRO A 195 -4.95 14.42 -14.42
N THR A 196 -6.20 14.41 -14.86
CA THR A 196 -7.29 15.04 -14.10
C THR A 196 -7.35 14.40 -12.71
N GLU A 197 -7.37 15.21 -11.65
CA GLU A 197 -7.40 14.71 -10.28
C GLU A 197 -8.56 13.72 -10.05
N GLY A 198 -8.24 12.60 -9.41
CA GLY A 198 -9.14 11.48 -9.18
C GLY A 198 -9.25 10.48 -10.34
N SER A 199 -8.72 10.79 -11.53
CA SER A 199 -8.88 9.91 -12.69
C SER A 199 -8.12 8.59 -12.57
N LEU A 200 -6.86 8.60 -12.14
CA LEU A 200 -6.09 7.38 -11.93
C LEU A 200 -6.60 6.62 -10.71
N PHE A 201 -7.02 7.33 -9.67
CA PHE A 201 -7.60 6.73 -8.48
C PHE A 201 -8.93 6.02 -8.78
N GLY A 202 -9.84 6.67 -9.54
CA GLY A 202 -11.06 6.01 -10.01
C GLY A 202 -10.77 4.81 -10.91
N LEU A 203 -9.77 4.93 -11.80
CA LEU A 203 -9.40 3.86 -12.72
C LEU A 203 -8.80 2.65 -11.99
N VAL A 204 -7.91 2.86 -11.00
CA VAL A 204 -7.37 1.74 -10.22
C VAL A 204 -8.46 1.02 -9.44
N MET A 205 -9.42 1.75 -8.87
CA MET A 205 -10.55 1.12 -8.17
C MET A 205 -11.32 0.18 -9.11
N ILE A 206 -11.62 0.61 -10.33
CA ILE A 206 -12.30 -0.24 -11.32
C ILE A 206 -11.43 -1.43 -11.71
N MET A 207 -10.19 -1.18 -12.15
CA MET A 207 -9.33 -2.23 -12.68
C MET A 207 -8.97 -3.27 -11.62
N ALA A 208 -8.50 -2.83 -10.42
CA ALA A 208 -8.03 -3.73 -9.39
C ALA A 208 -9.16 -4.57 -8.80
N TYR A 209 -10.33 -3.95 -8.54
CA TYR A 209 -11.44 -4.69 -7.93
C TYR A 209 -12.23 -5.54 -8.94
N SER A 210 -12.31 -5.14 -10.22
CA SER A 210 -12.82 -6.03 -11.27
C SER A 210 -11.89 -7.23 -11.49
N PHE A 211 -10.58 -7.01 -11.52
CA PHE A 211 -9.61 -8.07 -11.60
C PHE A 211 -9.67 -8.99 -10.37
N ARG A 212 -9.80 -8.42 -9.16
CA ARG A 212 -10.01 -9.19 -7.93
C ARG A 212 -11.24 -10.07 -8.02
N THR A 213 -12.39 -9.52 -8.47
CA THR A 213 -13.62 -10.28 -8.66
C THR A 213 -13.42 -11.48 -9.60
N TYR A 214 -12.64 -11.29 -10.66
CA TYR A 214 -12.29 -12.37 -11.59
C TYR A 214 -11.37 -13.41 -10.94
N ILE A 215 -10.30 -13.00 -10.26
CA ILE A 215 -9.34 -13.94 -9.63
C ILE A 215 -9.97 -14.73 -8.49
N GLU A 216 -10.94 -14.16 -7.76
CA GLU A 216 -11.63 -14.88 -6.70
C GLU A 216 -12.34 -16.16 -7.21
N THR A 217 -12.69 -16.26 -8.50
CA THR A 217 -13.26 -17.50 -9.08
C THR A 217 -12.26 -18.67 -9.10
N PHE A 218 -10.97 -18.42 -8.95
CA PHE A 218 -9.92 -19.45 -8.92
C PHE A 218 -9.46 -19.79 -7.50
N LYS A 219 -9.94 -19.04 -6.48
CA LYS A 219 -9.53 -19.23 -5.09
C LYS A 219 -10.47 -20.18 -4.35
N GLU A 220 -9.91 -20.92 -3.41
CA GLU A 220 -10.72 -21.64 -2.43
C GLU A 220 -11.43 -20.67 -1.48
N ASN A 221 -12.66 -21.03 -1.07
CA ASN A 221 -13.37 -20.29 -0.05
C ASN A 221 -12.56 -20.28 1.26
N GLN A 222 -12.46 -19.11 1.87
CA GLN A 222 -11.64 -18.94 3.09
C GLN A 222 -12.44 -19.29 4.36
N VAL A 223 -13.77 -19.30 4.24
CA VAL A 223 -14.69 -19.56 5.36
C VAL A 223 -15.87 -20.41 4.90
N ALA A 224 -16.28 -21.35 5.74
CA ALA A 224 -17.28 -22.36 5.38
C ALA A 224 -18.67 -21.79 4.99
N PHE A 225 -19.04 -20.61 5.43
CA PHE A 225 -20.33 -20.00 5.06
C PHE A 225 -20.36 -19.52 3.59
N GLU A 226 -19.20 -19.32 2.96
CA GLU A 226 -19.12 -18.90 1.55
C GLU A 226 -19.62 -19.99 0.59
N ASP A 227 -19.59 -21.25 1.00
CA ASP A 227 -20.05 -22.40 0.17
C ASP A 227 -21.53 -22.29 -0.21
N ASN A 228 -22.32 -21.53 0.56
CA ASN A 228 -23.74 -21.30 0.31
C ASN A 228 -24.04 -19.99 -0.44
N LEU A 229 -23.01 -19.21 -0.81
CA LEU A 229 -23.18 -17.93 -1.48
C LEU A 229 -22.95 -18.07 -2.99
N THR A 230 -23.77 -17.39 -3.80
CA THR A 230 -23.58 -17.30 -5.26
C THR A 230 -22.32 -16.54 -5.64
N LEU A 231 -21.91 -15.55 -4.82
CA LEU A 231 -20.68 -14.79 -4.91
C LEU A 231 -19.95 -14.91 -3.59
N ASN A 232 -18.64 -15.17 -3.62
CA ASN A 232 -17.85 -15.18 -2.41
C ASN A 232 -17.66 -13.76 -1.84
N MET A 233 -17.19 -13.66 -0.58
CA MET A 233 -17.03 -12.38 0.11
C MET A 233 -16.06 -11.45 -0.61
N GLY A 234 -15.00 -11.99 -1.25
CA GLY A 234 -14.05 -11.21 -2.02
C GLY A 234 -14.69 -10.53 -3.23
N GLN A 235 -15.61 -11.22 -3.92
CA GLN A 235 -16.39 -10.68 -5.03
C GLN A 235 -17.40 -9.63 -4.55
N LEU A 236 -18.18 -9.97 -3.53
CA LEU A 236 -19.22 -9.08 -3.00
C LEU A 236 -18.64 -7.77 -2.48
N LEU A 237 -17.54 -7.83 -1.74
CA LEU A 237 -16.86 -6.65 -1.22
C LEU A 237 -16.17 -5.81 -2.32
N SER A 238 -15.92 -6.38 -3.50
CA SER A 238 -15.30 -5.64 -4.61
C SER A 238 -16.29 -4.73 -5.35
N ILE A 239 -17.57 -5.08 -5.39
CA ILE A 239 -18.61 -4.33 -6.12
C ILE A 239 -18.71 -2.86 -5.67
N PRO A 240 -18.78 -2.52 -4.38
CA PRO A 240 -18.83 -1.13 -3.92
C PRO A 240 -17.62 -0.30 -4.38
N PHE A 241 -16.43 -0.91 -4.43
CA PHE A 241 -15.22 -0.22 -4.86
C PHE A 241 -15.21 0.06 -6.37
N VAL A 242 -15.72 -0.86 -7.19
CA VAL A 242 -15.90 -0.64 -8.63
C VAL A 242 -16.88 0.52 -8.87
N LEU A 243 -18.05 0.50 -8.19
CA LEU A 243 -19.05 1.56 -8.29
C LEU A 243 -18.47 2.92 -7.81
N PHE A 244 -17.69 2.91 -6.72
CA PHE A 244 -17.02 4.10 -6.23
C PHE A 244 -15.97 4.61 -7.24
N GLY A 245 -15.26 3.73 -7.92
CA GLY A 245 -14.35 4.07 -9.01
C GLY A 245 -15.05 4.82 -10.15
N PHE A 246 -16.20 4.32 -10.61
CA PHE A 246 -17.03 5.02 -11.60
C PHE A 246 -17.52 6.38 -11.08
N PHE A 247 -18.03 6.43 -9.84
CA PHE A 247 -18.45 7.69 -9.23
C PHE A 247 -17.34 8.74 -9.23
N ILE A 248 -16.10 8.35 -8.91
CA ILE A 248 -14.93 9.23 -8.97
C ILE A 248 -14.65 9.69 -10.41
N LEU A 249 -14.62 8.77 -11.39
CA LEU A 249 -14.34 9.11 -12.80
C LEU A 249 -15.37 10.07 -13.39
N PHE A 250 -16.64 9.94 -13.03
CA PHE A 250 -17.69 10.87 -13.45
C PHE A 250 -17.73 12.19 -12.66
N GLY A 251 -16.67 12.48 -11.91
CA GLY A 251 -16.50 13.75 -11.20
C GLY A 251 -17.25 13.85 -9.88
N GLY A 252 -17.79 12.74 -9.36
CA GLY A 252 -18.47 12.68 -8.07
C GLY A 252 -17.60 13.09 -6.89
N HIS A 253 -16.27 12.89 -6.99
CA HIS A 253 -15.29 13.32 -6.00
C HIS A 253 -15.34 14.81 -5.67
N ARG A 254 -15.73 15.67 -6.65
CA ARG A 254 -15.86 17.12 -6.46
C ARG A 254 -16.92 17.49 -5.43
N LYS A 255 -17.88 16.60 -5.17
CA LYS A 255 -18.94 16.76 -4.16
C LYS A 255 -18.49 16.34 -2.75
N LEU A 256 -17.37 15.64 -2.63
CA LEU A 256 -16.87 15.09 -1.36
C LEU A 256 -16.01 16.10 -0.62
N LYS A 257 -16.63 16.98 0.17
CA LYS A 257 -15.97 18.04 0.93
C LYS A 257 -14.85 17.55 1.87
N ILE A 258 -14.88 16.31 2.33
CA ILE A 258 -13.87 15.73 3.20
C ILE A 258 -12.49 15.65 2.53
N PHE A 259 -12.47 15.53 1.20
CA PHE A 259 -11.24 15.45 0.40
C PHE A 259 -10.79 16.82 -0.15
N HIS A 260 -11.62 17.83 -0.02
CA HIS A 260 -11.34 19.22 -0.35
C HIS A 260 -11.58 20.05 0.92
N PRO A 261 -10.72 19.97 1.93
CA PRO A 261 -10.78 20.90 3.05
C PRO A 261 -10.62 22.28 2.42
N GLY A 262 -11.69 23.09 2.47
CA GLY A 262 -11.70 24.40 1.87
C GLY A 262 -10.45 25.16 2.25
N LEU A 263 -9.98 26.02 1.34
CA LEU A 263 -8.91 27.00 1.55
C LEU A 263 -9.32 28.01 2.63
N THR A 264 -9.57 27.53 3.86
CA THR A 264 -9.70 28.38 5.02
C THR A 264 -8.29 28.83 5.35
N GLU A 265 -8.06 30.12 5.24
CA GLU A 265 -6.86 30.89 5.50
C GLU A 265 -5.73 30.14 6.21
N PHE A 266 -4.72 29.71 5.40
CA PHE A 266 -3.55 29.06 5.96
C PHE A 266 -2.76 30.09 6.75
N LYS A 267 -2.68 29.91 8.07
CA LYS A 267 -1.58 30.49 8.84
C LYS A 267 -0.28 30.05 8.18
N LYS A 268 0.43 31.00 7.55
CA LYS A 268 1.77 30.78 7.02
C LYS A 268 2.56 29.99 8.07
N VAL A 269 3.17 28.88 7.66
CA VAL A 269 4.14 28.18 8.50
C VAL A 269 5.12 29.22 8.98
N PRO A 270 5.33 29.40 10.30
CA PRO A 270 6.20 30.44 10.77
C PRO A 270 7.60 30.23 10.19
N ALA A 271 8.17 31.30 9.63
CA ALA A 271 9.46 31.36 8.94
C ALA A 271 10.70 30.90 9.76
N LYS A 272 10.50 30.33 10.94
CA LYS A 272 11.53 29.76 11.81
C LYS A 272 12.20 28.47 11.27
N VAL A 273 11.62 27.82 10.25
CA VAL A 273 12.22 26.63 9.65
C VAL A 273 13.23 27.02 8.58
N GLU A 274 12.98 28.11 7.83
CA GLU A 274 13.93 28.61 6.82
C GLU A 274 15.21 29.21 7.43
N GLU A 275 15.11 29.84 8.60
CA GLU A 275 16.26 30.46 9.27
C GLU A 275 17.25 29.46 9.88
N LYS A 276 16.81 28.23 10.19
CA LYS A 276 17.71 27.17 10.65
C LYS A 276 18.45 26.47 9.53
N ALA A 277 17.87 26.38 8.32
CA ALA A 277 18.53 25.78 7.18
C ALA A 277 19.65 26.69 6.62
N THR A 278 19.42 28.00 6.57
CA THR A 278 20.42 29.00 6.14
C THR A 278 21.55 29.22 7.14
N LYS A 279 21.31 29.10 8.44
CA LYS A 279 22.39 29.22 9.46
C LYS A 279 23.34 28.00 9.51
N ASN A 280 22.87 26.82 9.09
CA ASN A 280 23.75 25.63 9.02
C ASN A 280 24.60 25.56 7.76
N SER A 281 24.17 26.13 6.64
CA SER A 281 24.98 26.19 5.41
C SER A 281 26.10 27.25 5.47
N GLY A 282 25.94 28.28 6.32
CA GLY A 282 26.94 29.36 6.48
C GLY A 282 28.16 29.04 7.37
N LYS A 283 28.12 27.95 8.15
CA LYS A 283 29.21 27.57 9.07
C LYS A 283 30.27 26.63 8.48
N SER A 284 30.03 26.06 7.29
CA SER A 284 30.98 25.12 6.66
C SER A 284 32.09 25.78 5.80
N GLY A 285 32.06 27.10 5.63
CA GLY A 285 32.93 27.83 4.65
C GLY A 285 34.18 28.53 5.22
N LYS A 286 34.49 28.46 6.52
CA LYS A 286 35.71 29.08 7.08
C LYS A 286 36.78 28.06 7.46
N ARG A 287 37.41 27.43 6.45
CA ARG A 287 38.70 26.75 6.62
C ARG A 287 39.79 27.77 6.56
N LYS A 288 40.54 27.93 7.66
CA LYS A 288 41.68 28.79 7.83
C LYS A 288 42.74 28.55 6.74
N LYS A 289 43.09 29.59 6.00
CA LYS A 289 44.36 29.65 5.26
C LYS A 289 45.47 29.81 6.29
N THR A 290 46.26 28.79 6.50
CA THR A 290 47.59 28.92 7.14
C THR A 290 48.62 29.17 6.08
N ASN A 291 49.26 30.32 6.15
CA ASN A 291 50.43 30.69 5.38
C ASN A 291 51.66 29.89 5.86
N PRO A 292 52.49 29.36 4.97
CA PRO A 292 53.85 28.96 5.37
C PRO A 292 54.80 30.15 5.25
N LYS A 293 55.48 30.44 6.31
CA LYS A 293 56.70 31.26 6.27
C LYS A 293 57.92 30.38 6.53
N THR A 294 58.88 30.56 5.64
CA THR A 294 60.34 30.17 5.64
C THR A 294 60.61 28.70 5.64
#